data_e4b81479ebc2e76fca777b2d9eb102e7
#
_entry.id   e4b81479ebc2e76fca777b2d9eb102e7
#
_cell.length_a   1.000
_cell.length_b   1.000
_cell.length_c   1.000
_cell.angle_alpha   90.00
_cell.angle_beta   90.00
_cell.angle_gamma   90.00
#
_symmetry.space_group_name_H-M   'P 1'
#
loop_
_entity.id
_entity.type
_entity.pdbx_description
1 polymer ?
#
loop_
_entity_poly.entity_id
_entity_poly.type
_entity_poly.pdbx_seq_one_letter_code
_entity_poly.pdbx_strand_id
1 'polypeptide(L)'
;YIEKELQQILKKDKITQEDLDSLRTIDIEDNQEITEIADLAKCKKLTQLTIKNCKLNDISAIEGLNELQVLDLSGNEIKDITALSKCYSLTELTLTNNQISDISPIYGLEKIQKLVIQQNNIGNIQEGIEKMKSLTFLDLSKNRLVNINQLAKIEQLNFLYASSNMLSETPELEGLTNLILLDLGNNAFSELGYLGNLEQLEELDIYSNHLEDFDVLKSCPNIKRLNISYNEYSGLNGIEQCPDLEFLSMKGTKITDISVLENLHNFNTIYLDNDFDRSQIDFMIGNFKNGDEKTKQYLLDKQYNLND
;
A
#
# COMPACT_ATOMS: atom_id res chain seq x y z
N TYR A 1 16.25 -28.95 -6.53
CA TYR A 1 16.68 -28.14 -5.35
C TYR A 1 15.63 -28.16 -4.28
N ILE A 2 14.35 -28.07 -4.60
CA ILE A 2 13.24 -28.08 -3.62
C ILE A 2 13.24 -29.35 -2.74
N GLU A 3 13.63 -30.52 -3.30
CA GLU A 3 13.73 -31.77 -2.54
C GLU A 3 14.74 -31.66 -1.40
N LYS A 4 15.90 -31.00 -1.62
CA LYS A 4 16.89 -30.77 -0.57
C LYS A 4 16.34 -29.91 0.57
N GLU A 5 15.59 -28.84 0.24
CA GLU A 5 14.93 -28.00 1.23
C GLU A 5 13.92 -28.82 2.06
N LEU A 6 13.10 -29.65 1.38
CA LEU A 6 12.18 -30.54 2.06
C LEU A 6 12.88 -31.57 2.98
N GLN A 7 14.05 -32.10 2.54
CA GLN A 7 14.86 -32.99 3.37
C GLN A 7 15.38 -32.27 4.62
N GLN A 8 15.81 -31.02 4.49
CA GLN A 8 16.27 -30.19 5.62
C GLN A 8 15.11 -29.87 6.58
N ILE A 9 13.97 -29.44 6.07
CA ILE A 9 12.78 -29.11 6.86
C ILE A 9 12.32 -30.35 7.64
N LEU A 10 12.26 -31.50 6.98
CA LEU A 10 11.80 -32.77 7.58
C LEU A 10 12.89 -33.49 8.38
N LYS A 11 14.16 -33.07 8.24
CA LYS A 11 15.35 -33.72 8.83
C LYS A 11 15.43 -35.21 8.45
N LYS A 12 15.17 -35.52 7.17
CA LYS A 12 15.16 -36.89 6.62
C LYS A 12 15.86 -36.94 5.28
N ASP A 13 16.69 -37.93 5.05
CA ASP A 13 17.33 -38.17 3.75
C ASP A 13 16.38 -38.74 2.70
N LYS A 14 15.36 -39.49 3.16
CA LYS A 14 14.31 -40.03 2.30
C LYS A 14 12.95 -39.52 2.75
N ILE A 15 12.24 -38.89 1.84
CA ILE A 15 10.91 -38.31 2.07
C ILE A 15 9.86 -39.30 1.58
N THR A 16 8.87 -39.60 2.42
CA THR A 16 7.67 -40.37 2.07
C THR A 16 6.49 -39.46 1.82
N GLN A 17 5.42 -39.99 1.21
CA GLN A 17 4.17 -39.21 1.06
C GLN A 17 3.57 -38.83 2.43
N GLU A 18 3.66 -39.68 3.45
CA GLU A 18 3.21 -39.37 4.82
C GLU A 18 3.94 -38.18 5.41
N ASP A 19 5.24 -38.05 5.14
CA ASP A 19 6.05 -36.89 5.55
C ASP A 19 5.53 -35.61 4.87
N LEU A 20 5.28 -35.65 3.57
CA LEU A 20 4.74 -34.50 2.81
C LEU A 20 3.32 -34.15 3.28
N ASP A 21 2.48 -35.14 3.59
CA ASP A 21 1.14 -34.93 4.12
C ASP A 21 1.14 -34.36 5.57
N SER A 22 2.26 -34.48 6.26
CA SER A 22 2.45 -33.87 7.60
C SER A 22 2.73 -32.37 7.55
N LEU A 23 3.25 -31.86 6.42
CA LEU A 23 3.61 -30.46 6.26
C LEU A 23 2.39 -29.54 6.24
N ARG A 24 2.44 -28.49 7.04
CA ARG A 24 1.45 -27.41 7.10
C ARG A 24 2.04 -26.08 6.67
N THR A 25 3.33 -25.90 6.95
CA THR A 25 4.08 -24.66 6.66
C THR A 25 5.39 -25.02 5.99
N ILE A 26 5.72 -24.30 4.94
CA ILE A 26 7.04 -24.29 4.28
C ILE A 26 7.50 -22.86 4.20
N ASP A 27 8.74 -22.61 4.60
CA ASP A 27 9.37 -21.30 4.56
C ASP A 27 10.77 -21.43 3.97
N ILE A 28 11.00 -20.81 2.81
CA ILE A 28 12.26 -20.85 2.05
C ILE A 28 12.57 -19.42 1.60
N GLU A 29 13.72 -18.92 1.98
CA GLU A 29 14.16 -17.57 1.61
C GLU A 29 15.60 -17.57 1.09
N ASP A 30 15.89 -16.61 0.20
CA ASP A 30 17.24 -16.28 -0.30
C ASP A 30 17.99 -17.45 -1.00
N ASN A 31 17.26 -18.46 -1.51
CA ASN A 31 17.85 -19.57 -2.24
C ASN A 31 17.72 -19.39 -3.75
N GLN A 32 18.78 -18.89 -4.39
CA GLN A 32 18.85 -18.62 -5.82
C GLN A 32 18.89 -19.90 -6.70
N GLU A 33 18.97 -21.09 -6.10
CA GLU A 33 18.89 -22.38 -6.81
C GLU A 33 17.44 -22.84 -7.01
N ILE A 34 16.47 -22.25 -6.30
CA ILE A 34 15.04 -22.57 -6.44
C ILE A 34 14.46 -21.86 -7.66
N THR A 35 14.35 -22.58 -8.75
CA THR A 35 13.71 -22.11 -10.00
C THR A 35 12.39 -22.79 -10.29
N GLU A 36 12.14 -23.96 -9.65
CA GLU A 36 10.93 -24.78 -9.80
C GLU A 36 10.54 -25.44 -8.46
N ILE A 37 9.27 -25.76 -8.33
CA ILE A 37 8.67 -26.28 -7.10
C ILE A 37 7.77 -27.49 -7.34
N ALA A 38 8.02 -28.28 -8.39
CA ALA A 38 7.13 -29.36 -8.83
C ALA A 38 6.75 -30.35 -7.71
N ASP A 39 7.69 -30.70 -6.81
CA ASP A 39 7.44 -31.61 -5.70
C ASP A 39 6.44 -31.08 -4.67
N LEU A 40 6.25 -29.78 -4.56
CA LEU A 40 5.25 -29.19 -3.67
C LEU A 40 3.81 -29.57 -4.05
N ALA A 41 3.56 -29.95 -5.29
CA ALA A 41 2.26 -30.46 -5.73
C ALA A 41 1.76 -31.65 -4.89
N LYS A 42 2.66 -32.36 -4.20
CA LYS A 42 2.37 -33.50 -3.33
C LYS A 42 1.99 -33.08 -1.90
N CYS A 43 2.28 -31.84 -1.48
CA CYS A 43 2.05 -31.32 -0.12
C CYS A 43 0.60 -30.84 0.05
N LYS A 44 -0.38 -31.71 -0.12
CA LYS A 44 -1.82 -31.36 -0.20
C LYS A 44 -2.42 -30.75 1.06
N LYS A 45 -1.74 -30.86 2.20
CA LYS A 45 -2.18 -30.36 3.50
C LYS A 45 -1.51 -29.04 3.88
N LEU A 46 -0.78 -28.43 2.93
CA LEU A 46 -0.10 -27.18 3.16
C LEU A 46 -1.10 -26.04 3.34
N THR A 47 -0.95 -25.29 4.43
CA THR A 47 -1.79 -24.12 4.75
C THR A 47 -1.04 -22.81 4.58
N GLN A 48 0.29 -22.85 4.71
CA GLN A 48 1.16 -21.67 4.53
C GLN A 48 2.38 -22.03 3.70
N LEU A 49 2.65 -21.22 2.68
CA LEU A 49 3.83 -21.35 1.83
C LEU A 49 4.51 -19.99 1.65
N THR A 50 5.77 -19.94 2.01
CA THR A 50 6.66 -18.80 1.77
C THR A 50 7.84 -19.28 0.92
N ILE A 51 8.06 -18.64 -0.25
CA ILE A 51 9.25 -18.82 -1.10
C ILE A 51 9.67 -17.43 -1.57
N LYS A 52 10.63 -16.82 -0.87
CA LYS A 52 11.04 -15.44 -1.14
C LYS A 52 12.45 -15.32 -1.67
N ASN A 53 12.67 -14.28 -2.49
CA ASN A 53 13.99 -13.91 -3.00
C ASN A 53 14.72 -15.09 -3.66
N CYS A 54 14.00 -15.89 -4.43
CA CYS A 54 14.50 -16.99 -5.24
C CYS A 54 14.52 -16.61 -6.73
N LYS A 55 14.58 -17.57 -7.62
CA LYS A 55 14.43 -17.36 -9.07
C LYS A 55 13.21 -18.09 -9.62
N LEU A 56 12.20 -18.26 -8.76
CA LEU A 56 11.00 -19.00 -9.12
C LEU A 56 10.24 -18.26 -10.21
N ASN A 57 9.91 -18.96 -11.29
CA ASN A 57 9.11 -18.43 -12.40
C ASN A 57 7.92 -19.31 -12.76
N ASP A 58 7.96 -20.61 -12.46
CA ASP A 58 6.86 -21.54 -12.64
C ASP A 58 6.26 -21.94 -11.29
N ILE A 59 4.99 -21.59 -11.11
CA ILE A 59 4.20 -21.88 -9.90
C ILE A 59 3.08 -22.89 -10.18
N SER A 60 3.12 -23.61 -11.27
CA SER A 60 2.09 -24.60 -11.67
C SER A 60 1.83 -25.66 -10.58
N ALA A 61 2.86 -26.01 -9.81
CA ALA A 61 2.74 -26.95 -8.68
C ALA A 61 1.80 -26.47 -7.55
N ILE A 62 1.48 -25.18 -7.47
CA ILE A 62 0.56 -24.62 -6.48
C ILE A 62 -0.91 -24.97 -6.87
N GLU A 63 -1.19 -25.24 -8.13
CA GLU A 63 -2.50 -25.66 -8.57
C GLU A 63 -2.92 -26.94 -7.83
N GLY A 64 -4.00 -26.85 -7.06
CA GLY A 64 -4.50 -27.99 -6.27
C GLY A 64 -3.95 -28.08 -4.84
N LEU A 65 -3.24 -27.07 -4.34
CA LEU A 65 -2.99 -26.87 -2.91
C LEU A 65 -4.22 -26.17 -2.28
N ASN A 66 -5.33 -26.90 -2.19
CA ASN A 66 -6.63 -26.33 -1.88
C ASN A 66 -6.80 -25.88 -0.41
N GLU A 67 -5.89 -26.33 0.49
CA GLU A 67 -5.91 -25.94 1.91
C GLU A 67 -5.05 -24.68 2.15
N LEU A 68 -4.36 -24.15 1.14
CA LEU A 68 -3.44 -23.00 1.26
C LEU A 68 -4.21 -21.73 1.62
N GLN A 69 -3.84 -21.12 2.75
CA GLN A 69 -4.46 -19.91 3.30
C GLN A 69 -3.56 -18.69 3.17
N VAL A 70 -2.25 -18.87 3.37
CA VAL A 70 -1.26 -17.80 3.29
C VAL A 70 -0.20 -18.18 2.27
N LEU A 71 0.03 -17.29 1.30
CA LEU A 71 1.04 -17.47 0.26
C LEU A 71 1.88 -16.21 0.10
N ASP A 72 3.19 -16.35 0.29
CA ASP A 72 4.16 -15.30 0.00
C ASP A 72 5.22 -15.80 -1.02
N LEU A 73 5.19 -15.19 -2.21
CA LEU A 73 6.13 -15.49 -3.30
C LEU A 73 6.93 -14.23 -3.70
N SER A 74 7.19 -13.35 -2.76
CA SER A 74 7.89 -12.08 -3.01
C SER A 74 9.32 -12.30 -3.52
N GLY A 75 9.79 -11.37 -4.38
CA GLY A 75 11.19 -11.36 -4.85
C GLY A 75 11.53 -12.51 -5.80
N ASN A 76 10.62 -12.87 -6.69
CA ASN A 76 10.81 -13.93 -7.67
C ASN A 76 10.72 -13.39 -9.12
N GLU A 77 10.65 -14.28 -10.10
CA GLU A 77 10.58 -13.95 -11.53
C GLU A 77 9.23 -14.35 -12.15
N ILE A 78 8.16 -14.38 -11.32
CA ILE A 78 6.83 -14.87 -11.71
C ILE A 78 6.16 -13.86 -12.66
N LYS A 79 5.59 -14.39 -13.75
CA LYS A 79 4.77 -13.64 -14.72
C LYS A 79 3.34 -14.13 -14.77
N ASP A 80 3.16 -15.44 -14.76
CA ASP A 80 1.86 -16.11 -14.86
C ASP A 80 1.43 -16.64 -13.49
N ILE A 81 0.25 -16.19 -13.06
CA ILE A 81 -0.36 -16.58 -11.78
C ILE A 81 -1.65 -17.39 -11.97
N THR A 82 -1.88 -17.93 -13.17
CA THR A 82 -3.07 -18.74 -13.51
C THR A 82 -3.22 -19.94 -12.56
N ALA A 83 -2.12 -20.51 -12.10
CA ALA A 83 -2.11 -21.63 -11.14
C ALA A 83 -2.80 -21.29 -9.81
N LEU A 84 -2.86 -20.00 -9.44
CA LEU A 84 -3.54 -19.56 -8.22
C LEU A 84 -5.07 -19.54 -8.31
N SER A 85 -5.63 -19.60 -9.53
CA SER A 85 -7.06 -19.41 -9.79
C SER A 85 -7.98 -20.38 -9.03
N LYS A 86 -7.43 -21.50 -8.54
CA LYS A 86 -8.17 -22.53 -7.78
C LYS A 86 -7.81 -22.59 -6.29
N CYS A 87 -6.96 -21.71 -5.80
CA CYS A 87 -6.56 -21.66 -4.40
C CYS A 87 -7.63 -20.94 -3.54
N TYR A 88 -8.86 -21.45 -3.55
CA TYR A 88 -10.05 -20.82 -2.95
C TYR A 88 -9.99 -20.65 -1.42
N SER A 89 -8.98 -21.22 -0.76
CA SER A 89 -8.79 -21.05 0.69
C SER A 89 -7.88 -19.88 1.05
N LEU A 90 -7.23 -19.24 0.05
CA LEU A 90 -6.33 -18.12 0.29
C LEU A 90 -7.08 -16.94 0.96
N THR A 91 -6.49 -16.46 2.03
CA THR A 91 -6.89 -15.26 2.76
C THR A 91 -5.85 -14.14 2.65
N GLU A 92 -4.56 -14.52 2.53
CA GLU A 92 -3.46 -13.58 2.35
C GLU A 92 -2.58 -14.01 1.17
N LEU A 93 -2.32 -13.08 0.26
CA LEU A 93 -1.47 -13.29 -0.91
C LEU A 93 -0.49 -12.14 -1.07
N THR A 94 0.81 -12.46 -1.05
CA THR A 94 1.89 -11.51 -1.28
C THR A 94 2.71 -11.93 -2.49
N LEU A 95 2.79 -11.05 -3.49
CA LEU A 95 3.47 -11.27 -4.77
C LEU A 95 4.43 -10.10 -5.10
N THR A 96 4.90 -9.39 -4.09
CA THR A 96 5.78 -8.22 -4.24
C THR A 96 7.04 -8.54 -5.03
N ASN A 97 7.48 -7.61 -5.87
CA ASN A 97 8.73 -7.71 -6.63
C ASN A 97 8.76 -8.99 -7.49
N ASN A 98 7.87 -9.03 -8.47
CA ASN A 98 7.77 -10.03 -9.50
C ASN A 98 7.65 -9.36 -10.89
N GLN A 99 7.19 -10.08 -11.91
CA GLN A 99 7.04 -9.56 -13.28
C GLN A 99 5.57 -9.69 -13.77
N ILE A 100 4.61 -9.70 -12.85
CA ILE A 100 3.19 -9.92 -13.12
C ILE A 100 2.59 -8.70 -13.80
N SER A 101 1.79 -8.91 -14.84
CA SER A 101 1.08 -7.86 -15.57
C SER A 101 -0.45 -8.04 -15.58
N ASP A 102 -0.93 -9.25 -15.31
CA ASP A 102 -2.35 -9.59 -15.26
C ASP A 102 -2.69 -10.28 -13.94
N ILE A 103 -3.66 -9.72 -13.20
CA ILE A 103 -4.15 -10.25 -11.93
C ILE A 103 -5.57 -10.84 -12.03
N SER A 104 -6.16 -10.82 -13.22
CA SER A 104 -7.51 -11.37 -13.43
C SER A 104 -7.67 -12.86 -13.05
N PRO A 105 -6.62 -13.72 -13.14
CA PRO A 105 -6.74 -15.11 -12.69
C PRO A 105 -7.14 -15.28 -11.23
N ILE A 106 -6.85 -14.31 -10.36
CA ILE A 106 -7.14 -14.41 -8.92
C ILE A 106 -8.45 -13.74 -8.51
N TYR A 107 -9.19 -13.09 -9.42
CA TYR A 107 -10.43 -12.39 -9.06
C TYR A 107 -11.51 -13.29 -8.49
N GLY A 108 -11.49 -14.61 -8.79
CA GLY A 108 -12.40 -15.60 -8.23
C GLY A 108 -12.09 -16.04 -6.79
N LEU A 109 -11.01 -15.55 -6.18
CA LEU A 109 -10.59 -15.91 -4.83
C LEU A 109 -11.33 -15.04 -3.80
N GLU A 110 -12.60 -15.36 -3.55
CA GLU A 110 -13.52 -14.54 -2.74
C GLU A 110 -13.11 -14.38 -1.27
N LYS A 111 -12.20 -15.25 -0.75
CA LYS A 111 -11.76 -15.20 0.65
C LYS A 111 -10.53 -14.32 0.90
N ILE A 112 -9.84 -13.86 -0.15
CA ILE A 112 -8.67 -12.99 0.04
C ILE A 112 -9.11 -11.72 0.75
N GLN A 113 -8.46 -11.46 1.90
CA GLN A 113 -8.61 -10.26 2.72
C GLN A 113 -7.48 -9.28 2.46
N LYS A 114 -6.26 -9.81 2.24
CA LYS A 114 -5.05 -9.02 2.00
C LYS A 114 -4.36 -9.46 0.71
N LEU A 115 -4.22 -8.52 -0.22
CA LEU A 115 -3.46 -8.68 -1.45
C LEU A 115 -2.34 -7.64 -1.53
N VAL A 116 -1.09 -8.10 -1.54
CA VAL A 116 0.09 -7.25 -1.73
C VAL A 116 0.77 -7.66 -3.03
N ILE A 117 0.73 -6.78 -4.03
CA ILE A 117 1.28 -7.05 -5.36
C ILE A 117 2.13 -5.87 -5.86
N GLN A 118 2.78 -5.23 -4.90
CA GLN A 118 3.69 -4.10 -5.09
C GLN A 118 4.87 -4.49 -6.00
N GLN A 119 5.37 -3.52 -6.77
CA GLN A 119 6.58 -3.69 -7.59
C GLN A 119 6.44 -4.82 -8.62
N ASN A 120 5.45 -4.66 -9.51
CA ASN A 120 5.15 -5.54 -10.62
C ASN A 120 4.98 -4.73 -11.92
N ASN A 121 4.36 -5.31 -12.96
CA ASN A 121 4.16 -4.67 -14.27
C ASN A 121 2.69 -4.44 -14.61
N ILE A 122 1.82 -4.29 -13.59
CA ILE A 122 0.36 -4.17 -13.78
C ILE A 122 0.05 -2.80 -14.40
N GLY A 123 -0.52 -2.78 -15.60
CA GLY A 123 -0.90 -1.56 -16.31
C GLY A 123 -2.37 -1.19 -16.14
N ASN A 124 -3.23 -2.19 -15.91
CA ASN A 124 -4.67 -1.99 -15.80
C ASN A 124 -5.30 -2.95 -14.80
N ILE A 125 -6.39 -2.52 -14.19
CA ILE A 125 -7.30 -3.36 -13.42
C ILE A 125 -8.50 -3.69 -14.32
N GLN A 126 -8.67 -4.98 -14.65
CA GLN A 126 -9.75 -5.44 -15.50
C GLN A 126 -11.06 -5.54 -14.71
N GLU A 127 -12.18 -5.66 -15.44
CA GLU A 127 -13.48 -5.96 -14.88
C GLU A 127 -13.47 -7.34 -14.16
N GLY A 128 -14.27 -7.45 -13.11
CA GLY A 128 -14.41 -8.66 -12.34
C GLY A 128 -13.67 -8.64 -11.00
N ILE A 129 -12.90 -7.60 -10.69
CA ILE A 129 -12.20 -7.46 -9.40
C ILE A 129 -13.19 -7.41 -8.21
N GLU A 130 -14.42 -6.98 -8.43
CA GLU A 130 -15.51 -6.97 -7.44
C GLU A 130 -15.91 -8.37 -6.94
N LYS A 131 -15.44 -9.44 -7.57
CA LYS A 131 -15.62 -10.81 -7.09
C LYS A 131 -14.79 -11.13 -5.85
N MET A 132 -13.75 -10.34 -5.59
CA MET A 132 -12.90 -10.45 -4.38
C MET A 132 -13.62 -9.88 -3.16
N LYS A 133 -14.71 -10.51 -2.73
CA LYS A 133 -15.69 -9.96 -1.77
C LYS A 133 -15.18 -9.72 -0.36
N SER A 134 -14.06 -10.35 0.02
CA SER A 134 -13.46 -10.18 1.36
C SER A 134 -12.28 -9.24 1.37
N LEU A 135 -11.89 -8.65 0.22
CA LEU A 135 -10.68 -7.84 0.09
C LEU A 135 -10.82 -6.52 0.84
N THR A 136 -10.04 -6.35 1.91
CA THR A 136 -10.00 -5.14 2.74
C THR A 136 -8.69 -4.39 2.67
N PHE A 137 -7.61 -5.05 2.25
CA PHE A 137 -6.28 -4.47 2.10
C PHE A 137 -5.72 -4.76 0.70
N LEU A 138 -5.40 -3.73 -0.07
CA LEU A 138 -4.85 -3.84 -1.42
C LEU A 138 -3.64 -2.92 -1.59
N ASP A 139 -2.47 -3.51 -1.87
CA ASP A 139 -1.27 -2.77 -2.24
C ASP A 139 -0.87 -3.05 -3.69
N LEU A 140 -1.04 -2.04 -4.53
CA LEU A 140 -0.69 -1.98 -5.95
C LEU A 140 0.46 -0.99 -6.21
N SER A 141 1.16 -0.55 -5.19
CA SER A 141 2.24 0.45 -5.33
C SER A 141 3.35 -0.04 -6.25
N LYS A 142 4.07 0.90 -6.87
CA LYS A 142 5.20 0.59 -7.77
C LYS A 142 4.81 -0.35 -8.92
N ASN A 143 3.71 -0.04 -9.58
CA ASN A 143 3.26 -0.68 -10.79
C ASN A 143 3.26 0.31 -11.98
N ARG A 144 2.46 0.05 -13.01
CA ARG A 144 2.34 0.89 -14.22
C ARG A 144 0.89 1.31 -14.48
N LEU A 145 0.08 1.40 -13.40
CA LEU A 145 -1.33 1.71 -13.51
C LEU A 145 -1.53 3.13 -14.04
N VAL A 146 -2.41 3.27 -15.03
CA VAL A 146 -2.85 4.56 -15.58
C VAL A 146 -4.26 4.93 -15.11
N ASN A 147 -5.03 3.96 -14.58
CA ASN A 147 -6.38 4.14 -14.08
C ASN A 147 -6.70 3.10 -13.00
N ILE A 148 -7.50 3.48 -12.00
CA ILE A 148 -7.91 2.61 -10.89
C ILE A 148 -9.43 2.64 -10.63
N ASN A 149 -10.25 3.20 -11.55
CA ASN A 149 -11.70 3.35 -11.35
C ASN A 149 -12.44 2.03 -11.10
N GLN A 150 -11.93 0.90 -11.64
CA GLN A 150 -12.53 -0.41 -11.38
C GLN A 150 -12.50 -0.80 -9.90
N LEU A 151 -11.57 -0.24 -9.11
CA LEU A 151 -11.45 -0.50 -7.68
C LEU A 151 -12.66 0.05 -6.88
N ALA A 152 -13.37 1.06 -7.40
CA ALA A 152 -14.58 1.59 -6.77
C ALA A 152 -15.65 0.52 -6.49
N LYS A 153 -15.60 -0.61 -7.18
CA LYS A 153 -16.52 -1.74 -7.00
C LYS A 153 -16.19 -2.64 -5.80
N ILE A 154 -15.06 -2.41 -5.11
CA ILE A 154 -14.63 -3.16 -3.93
C ILE A 154 -15.08 -2.41 -2.67
N GLU A 155 -16.38 -2.32 -2.44
CA GLU A 155 -17.01 -1.47 -1.40
C GLU A 155 -16.46 -1.73 0.02
N GLN A 156 -15.97 -2.95 0.30
CA GLN A 156 -15.42 -3.33 1.60
C GLN A 156 -13.94 -2.95 1.81
N LEU A 157 -13.29 -2.31 0.83
CA LEU A 157 -11.87 -1.96 0.92
C LEU A 157 -11.64 -0.90 2.01
N ASN A 158 -10.67 -1.15 2.90
CA ASN A 158 -10.28 -0.23 3.96
C ASN A 158 -8.94 0.46 3.68
N PHE A 159 -8.01 -0.25 3.04
CA PHE A 159 -6.65 0.25 2.79
C PHE A 159 -6.29 0.07 1.32
N LEU A 160 -6.02 1.19 0.63
CA LEU A 160 -5.60 1.20 -0.76
C LEU A 160 -4.27 1.94 -0.91
N TYR A 161 -3.24 1.21 -1.33
CA TYR A 161 -1.95 1.75 -1.71
C TYR A 161 -1.81 1.65 -3.23
N ALA A 162 -1.72 2.81 -3.89
CA ALA A 162 -1.53 2.93 -5.34
C ALA A 162 -0.40 3.92 -5.69
N SER A 163 0.51 4.16 -4.74
CA SER A 163 1.66 5.05 -4.97
C SER A 163 2.65 4.51 -5.99
N SER A 164 3.43 5.41 -6.57
CA SER A 164 4.46 5.05 -7.55
C SER A 164 3.87 4.31 -8.76
N ASN A 165 2.86 4.90 -9.37
CA ASN A 165 2.21 4.45 -10.60
C ASN A 165 2.27 5.57 -11.67
N MET A 166 1.42 5.50 -12.69
CA MET A 166 1.31 6.47 -13.78
C MET A 166 -0.06 7.15 -13.81
N LEU A 167 -0.70 7.28 -12.62
CA LEU A 167 -2.01 7.91 -12.51
C LEU A 167 -1.89 9.41 -12.76
N SER A 168 -2.74 9.98 -13.60
CA SER A 168 -2.72 11.41 -13.94
C SER A 168 -4.11 12.05 -13.94
N GLU A 169 -5.17 11.25 -13.97
CA GLU A 169 -6.55 11.70 -13.94
C GLU A 169 -7.18 11.37 -12.59
N THR A 170 -8.03 12.28 -12.07
CA THR A 170 -8.78 12.06 -10.83
C THR A 170 -9.54 10.74 -10.90
N PRO A 171 -9.27 9.76 -10.02
CA PRO A 171 -9.98 8.50 -10.03
C PRO A 171 -11.40 8.63 -9.47
N GLU A 172 -12.34 7.87 -10.05
CA GLU A 172 -13.70 7.76 -9.55
C GLU A 172 -13.77 6.66 -8.49
N LEU A 173 -13.84 7.02 -7.21
CA LEU A 173 -13.78 6.08 -6.08
C LEU A 173 -15.05 6.09 -5.21
N GLU A 174 -16.19 6.55 -5.73
CA GLU A 174 -17.44 6.75 -5.00
C GLU A 174 -17.93 5.51 -4.21
N GLY A 175 -17.61 4.29 -4.70
CA GLY A 175 -17.98 3.04 -4.02
C GLY A 175 -17.13 2.69 -2.79
N LEU A 176 -15.98 3.34 -2.59
CA LEU A 176 -15.05 3.00 -1.51
C LEU A 176 -15.41 3.69 -0.17
N THR A 177 -16.64 3.61 0.24
CA THR A 177 -17.17 4.31 1.42
C THR A 177 -16.58 3.83 2.75
N ASN A 178 -15.93 2.65 2.78
CA ASN A 178 -15.26 2.11 3.96
C ASN A 178 -13.75 2.38 3.98
N LEU A 179 -13.23 3.17 3.01
CA LEU A 179 -11.80 3.43 2.89
C LEU A 179 -11.32 4.29 4.07
N ILE A 180 -10.27 3.82 4.74
CA ILE A 180 -9.63 4.47 5.89
C ILE A 180 -8.32 5.14 5.47
N LEU A 181 -7.58 4.48 4.58
CA LEU A 181 -6.30 4.98 4.06
C LEU A 181 -6.28 4.90 2.53
N LEU A 182 -5.84 6.01 1.91
CA LEU A 182 -5.59 6.11 0.48
C LEU A 182 -4.20 6.69 0.22
N ASP A 183 -3.33 5.91 -0.39
CA ASP A 183 -2.00 6.35 -0.85
C ASP A 183 -1.97 6.47 -2.39
N LEU A 184 -1.94 7.70 -2.89
CA LEU A 184 -1.79 8.10 -4.29
C LEU A 184 -0.46 8.83 -4.54
N GLY A 185 0.49 8.75 -3.64
CA GLY A 185 1.78 9.42 -3.72
C GLY A 185 2.61 8.98 -4.91
N ASN A 186 3.53 9.84 -5.35
CA ASN A 186 4.46 9.56 -6.44
C ASN A 186 3.74 9.05 -7.72
N ASN A 187 2.79 9.85 -8.19
CA ASN A 187 2.06 9.69 -9.44
C ASN A 187 2.23 10.95 -10.31
N ALA A 188 1.36 11.19 -11.26
CA ALA A 188 1.46 12.32 -12.19
C ALA A 188 0.23 13.26 -12.14
N PHE A 189 -0.43 13.35 -10.99
CA PHE A 189 -1.61 14.23 -10.83
C PHE A 189 -1.19 15.71 -10.89
N SER A 190 -1.75 16.47 -11.82
CA SER A 190 -1.70 17.95 -11.84
C SER A 190 -2.92 18.57 -11.16
N GLU A 191 -4.00 17.82 -11.07
CA GLU A 191 -5.20 18.12 -10.31
C GLU A 191 -5.75 16.85 -9.68
N LEU A 192 -6.37 16.97 -8.52
CA LEU A 192 -7.04 15.87 -7.85
C LEU A 192 -8.36 16.39 -7.28
N GLY A 193 -9.41 16.23 -8.07
CA GLY A 193 -10.73 16.70 -7.74
C GLY A 193 -11.49 15.79 -6.79
N TYR A 194 -12.81 15.79 -6.91
CA TYR A 194 -13.70 15.00 -6.05
C TYR A 194 -13.56 13.50 -6.34
N LEU A 195 -13.18 12.72 -5.33
CA LEU A 195 -12.98 11.26 -5.42
C LEU A 195 -14.23 10.44 -5.11
N GLY A 196 -15.34 11.07 -4.73
CA GLY A 196 -16.49 10.42 -4.14
C GLY A 196 -16.64 10.80 -2.66
N ASN A 197 -17.64 10.26 -1.99
CA ASN A 197 -17.89 10.54 -0.57
C ASN A 197 -17.11 9.57 0.32
N LEU A 198 -15.87 9.89 0.64
CA LEU A 198 -14.96 9.07 1.43
C LEU A 198 -15.01 9.46 2.92
N GLU A 199 -16.19 9.36 3.55
CA GLU A 199 -16.42 9.80 4.93
C GLU A 199 -15.60 9.05 5.98
N GLN A 200 -15.10 7.84 5.70
CA GLN A 200 -14.29 7.07 6.64
C GLN A 200 -12.79 7.29 6.44
N LEU A 201 -12.39 8.10 5.43
CA LEU A 201 -10.98 8.31 5.12
C LEU A 201 -10.33 9.17 6.21
N GLU A 202 -9.37 8.59 6.90
CA GLU A 202 -8.58 9.23 7.96
C GLU A 202 -7.15 9.58 7.52
N GLU A 203 -6.60 8.85 6.54
CA GLU A 203 -5.23 9.06 6.06
C GLU A 203 -5.19 9.18 4.54
N LEU A 204 -4.65 10.31 4.05
CA LEU A 204 -4.47 10.60 2.63
C LEU A 204 -3.02 10.96 2.34
N ASP A 205 -2.36 10.12 1.55
CA ASP A 205 -1.02 10.35 1.01
C ASP A 205 -1.11 10.73 -0.47
N ILE A 206 -0.75 11.98 -0.80
CA ILE A 206 -0.71 12.52 -2.16
C ILE A 206 0.64 13.17 -2.49
N TYR A 207 1.70 12.75 -1.79
CA TYR A 207 3.04 13.29 -1.94
C TYR A 207 3.62 13.04 -3.35
N SER A 208 4.59 13.87 -3.75
CA SER A 208 5.30 13.72 -5.04
C SER A 208 4.35 13.61 -6.24
N ASN A 209 3.50 14.62 -6.39
CA ASN A 209 2.66 14.88 -7.55
C ASN A 209 2.90 16.33 -8.03
N HIS A 210 1.99 16.92 -8.82
CA HIS A 210 2.04 18.29 -9.30
C HIS A 210 0.83 19.11 -8.84
N LEU A 211 0.32 18.83 -7.64
CA LEU A 211 -0.90 19.42 -7.12
C LEU A 211 -0.66 20.85 -6.61
N GLU A 212 -1.63 21.74 -6.87
CA GLU A 212 -1.57 23.16 -6.48
C GLU A 212 -2.73 23.53 -5.51
N ASP A 213 -3.80 22.74 -5.43
CA ASP A 213 -4.99 23.03 -4.64
C ASP A 213 -5.45 21.84 -3.78
N PHE A 214 -6.44 22.10 -2.93
CA PHE A 214 -7.01 21.14 -1.97
C PHE A 214 -8.43 20.69 -2.32
N ASP A 215 -8.81 20.74 -3.59
CA ASP A 215 -10.15 20.33 -4.02
C ASP A 215 -10.49 18.88 -3.66
N VAL A 216 -9.50 18.01 -3.59
CA VAL A 216 -9.64 16.62 -3.14
C VAL A 216 -10.20 16.50 -1.71
N LEU A 217 -9.92 17.47 -0.82
CA LEU A 217 -10.36 17.42 0.58
C LEU A 217 -11.89 17.53 0.72
N LYS A 218 -12.59 18.02 -0.30
CA LYS A 218 -14.07 18.01 -0.37
C LYS A 218 -14.63 16.59 -0.33
N SER A 219 -13.82 15.59 -0.68
CA SER A 219 -14.19 14.17 -0.69
C SER A 219 -14.02 13.48 0.67
N CYS A 220 -13.20 14.06 1.56
CA CYS A 220 -12.69 13.39 2.76
C CYS A 220 -12.60 14.35 3.95
N PRO A 221 -13.75 14.79 4.51
CA PRO A 221 -13.79 15.81 5.56
C PRO A 221 -13.20 15.34 6.90
N ASN A 222 -13.04 14.03 7.11
CA ASN A 222 -12.60 13.43 8.38
C ASN A 222 -11.11 13.06 8.38
N ILE A 223 -10.32 13.64 7.47
CA ILE A 223 -8.87 13.41 7.40
C ILE A 223 -8.20 13.86 8.71
N LYS A 224 -7.41 12.95 9.30
CA LYS A 224 -6.54 13.17 10.46
C LYS A 224 -5.07 13.28 10.05
N ARG A 225 -4.68 12.57 8.98
CA ARG A 225 -3.30 12.51 8.50
C ARG A 225 -3.24 12.84 7.01
N LEU A 226 -2.51 13.91 6.67
CA LEU A 226 -2.37 14.40 5.30
C LEU A 226 -0.90 14.57 4.93
N ASN A 227 -0.48 13.97 3.82
CA ASN A 227 0.85 14.15 3.28
C ASN A 227 0.78 14.75 1.87
N ILE A 228 1.13 16.03 1.78
CA ILE A 228 1.17 16.83 0.54
C ILE A 228 2.59 17.12 0.07
N SER A 229 3.58 16.49 0.66
CA SER A 229 5.00 16.76 0.40
C SER A 229 5.36 16.63 -1.09
N TYR A 230 6.31 17.46 -1.54
CA TYR A 230 6.83 17.42 -2.92
C TYR A 230 5.72 17.62 -3.97
N ASN A 231 4.86 18.62 -3.73
CA ASN A 231 3.84 19.13 -4.66
C ASN A 231 4.06 20.64 -4.90
N GLU A 232 3.20 21.26 -5.71
CA GLU A 232 3.35 22.66 -6.11
C GLU A 232 2.51 23.63 -5.27
N TYR A 233 2.00 23.19 -4.12
CA TYR A 233 1.24 24.04 -3.20
C TYR A 233 2.01 25.31 -2.80
N SER A 234 1.37 26.47 -2.93
CA SER A 234 1.91 27.77 -2.51
C SER A 234 1.19 28.37 -1.29
N GLY A 235 0.14 27.73 -0.80
CA GLY A 235 -0.64 28.10 0.38
C GLY A 235 -1.43 26.91 0.91
N LEU A 236 -2.11 27.11 2.04
CA LEU A 236 -2.93 26.08 2.71
C LEU A 236 -4.44 26.36 2.63
N ASN A 237 -4.89 27.20 1.70
CA ASN A 237 -6.30 27.48 1.52
C ASN A 237 -7.06 26.22 1.13
N GLY A 238 -8.07 25.85 1.90
CA GLY A 238 -8.85 24.62 1.71
C GLY A 238 -8.56 23.55 2.76
N ILE A 239 -7.45 23.63 3.52
CA ILE A 239 -7.13 22.67 4.57
C ILE A 239 -8.13 22.74 5.74
N GLU A 240 -8.81 23.87 5.90
CA GLU A 240 -9.88 24.06 6.88
C GLU A 240 -11.09 23.15 6.66
N GLN A 241 -11.16 22.48 5.53
CA GLN A 241 -12.17 21.44 5.26
C GLN A 241 -11.95 20.17 6.08
N CYS A 242 -10.76 20.02 6.70
CA CYS A 242 -10.39 18.89 7.55
C CYS A 242 -10.18 19.39 9.00
N PRO A 243 -11.26 19.70 9.76
CA PRO A 243 -11.13 20.29 11.10
C PRO A 243 -10.49 19.35 12.13
N ASP A 244 -10.50 18.04 11.88
CA ASP A 244 -9.91 17.01 12.74
C ASP A 244 -8.47 16.65 12.35
N LEU A 245 -7.83 17.45 11.49
CA LEU A 245 -6.46 17.20 11.07
C LEU A 245 -5.50 17.23 12.25
N GLU A 246 -4.74 16.16 12.43
CA GLU A 246 -3.73 15.95 13.47
C GLU A 246 -2.30 16.03 12.94
N PHE A 247 -2.07 15.55 11.72
CA PHE A 247 -0.76 15.41 11.11
C PHE A 247 -0.75 16.02 9.70
N LEU A 248 0.27 16.86 9.42
CA LEU A 248 0.53 17.41 8.10
C LEU A 248 2.01 17.25 7.73
N SER A 249 2.29 16.61 6.59
CA SER A 249 3.62 16.64 5.97
C SER A 249 3.55 17.49 4.70
N MET A 250 4.36 18.55 4.63
CA MET A 250 4.39 19.51 3.52
C MET A 250 5.82 19.86 3.06
N LYS A 251 6.74 18.90 3.17
CA LYS A 251 8.12 19.04 2.68
C LYS A 251 8.14 19.27 1.18
N GLY A 252 9.08 20.08 0.70
CA GLY A 252 9.26 20.33 -0.74
C GLY A 252 8.08 21.06 -1.40
N THR A 253 7.24 21.76 -0.63
CA THR A 253 6.20 22.65 -1.15
C THR A 253 6.69 24.10 -1.20
N LYS A 254 5.93 24.99 -1.85
CA LYS A 254 6.21 26.45 -1.90
C LYS A 254 5.43 27.23 -0.83
N ILE A 255 4.85 26.54 0.16
CA ILE A 255 4.04 27.15 1.22
C ILE A 255 4.94 27.97 2.15
N THR A 256 4.57 29.21 2.40
CA THR A 256 5.26 30.11 3.32
C THR A 256 4.35 30.64 4.44
N ASP A 257 3.02 30.63 4.23
CA ASP A 257 2.04 31.04 5.21
C ASP A 257 1.25 29.83 5.73
N ILE A 258 1.32 29.64 7.03
CA ILE A 258 0.68 28.52 7.75
C ILE A 258 -0.33 29.01 8.80
N SER A 259 -0.71 30.30 8.75
CA SER A 259 -1.62 30.92 9.72
C SER A 259 -2.97 30.23 9.86
N VAL A 260 -3.46 29.60 8.77
CA VAL A 260 -4.71 28.84 8.78
C VAL A 260 -4.70 27.67 9.77
N LEU A 261 -3.53 27.09 10.08
CA LEU A 261 -3.38 25.97 11.01
C LEU A 261 -3.76 26.34 12.46
N GLU A 262 -3.79 27.64 12.80
CA GLU A 262 -4.26 28.12 14.12
C GLU A 262 -5.69 27.68 14.45
N ASN A 263 -6.50 27.46 13.42
CA ASN A 263 -7.90 27.09 13.56
C ASN A 263 -8.13 25.58 13.71
N LEU A 264 -7.08 24.78 13.55
CA LEU A 264 -7.15 23.31 13.64
C LEU A 264 -6.83 22.86 15.06
N HIS A 265 -7.87 22.62 15.86
CA HIS A 265 -7.73 22.37 17.30
C HIS A 265 -7.06 21.06 17.69
N ASN A 266 -7.12 20.04 16.79
CA ASN A 266 -6.54 18.71 17.01
C ASN A 266 -5.13 18.58 16.42
N PHE A 267 -4.63 19.62 15.74
CA PHE A 267 -3.36 19.60 15.04
C PHE A 267 -2.19 19.50 16.03
N ASN A 268 -1.33 18.50 15.83
CA ASN A 268 -0.26 18.19 16.78
C ASN A 268 1.09 17.86 16.13
N THR A 269 1.12 17.52 14.83
CA THR A 269 2.36 17.10 14.16
C THR A 269 2.50 17.73 12.78
N ILE A 270 3.65 18.37 12.52
CA ILE A 270 3.98 18.93 11.20
C ILE A 270 5.38 18.54 10.76
N TYR A 271 5.54 18.18 9.48
CA TYR A 271 6.85 18.00 8.85
C TYR A 271 7.08 19.04 7.77
N LEU A 272 8.16 19.79 7.91
CA LEU A 272 8.57 20.91 7.08
C LEU A 272 9.96 20.68 6.49
N ASP A 273 10.30 21.45 5.45
CA ASP A 273 11.69 21.67 5.03
C ASP A 273 12.39 22.68 5.94
N ASN A 274 13.71 22.84 5.71
CA ASN A 274 14.54 23.76 6.50
C ASN A 274 14.37 25.26 6.12
N ASP A 275 13.55 25.58 5.11
CA ASP A 275 13.47 26.91 4.49
C ASP A 275 12.47 27.86 5.17
N PHE A 276 11.82 27.43 6.24
CA PHE A 276 10.96 28.33 7.05
C PHE A 276 11.83 29.28 7.86
N ASP A 277 11.50 30.58 7.79
CA ASP A 277 12.20 31.56 8.60
C ASP A 277 11.81 31.44 10.10
N ARG A 278 12.64 32.07 10.95
CA ARG A 278 12.48 31.98 12.39
C ARG A 278 11.12 32.49 12.87
N SER A 279 10.60 33.54 12.22
CA SER A 279 9.32 34.14 12.65
C SER A 279 8.13 33.21 12.37
N GLN A 280 8.17 32.46 11.28
CA GLN A 280 7.18 31.45 10.92
C GLN A 280 7.21 30.28 11.92
N ILE A 281 8.41 29.83 12.31
CA ILE A 281 8.59 28.77 13.32
C ILE A 281 8.15 29.25 14.71
N ASP A 282 8.51 30.47 15.13
CA ASP A 282 8.09 31.06 16.41
C ASP A 282 6.56 31.20 16.49
N PHE A 283 5.93 31.56 15.37
CA PHE A 283 4.50 31.65 15.24
C PHE A 283 3.83 30.27 15.45
N MET A 284 4.33 29.24 14.76
CA MET A 284 3.87 27.87 14.89
C MET A 284 3.98 27.39 16.34
N ILE A 285 5.15 27.57 16.96
CA ILE A 285 5.39 27.15 18.35
C ILE A 285 4.41 27.88 19.31
N GLY A 286 4.16 29.17 19.08
CA GLY A 286 3.30 30.00 19.91
C GLY A 286 1.83 29.59 19.88
N ASN A 287 1.37 29.00 18.76
CA ASN A 287 -0.01 28.58 18.55
C ASN A 287 -0.26 27.13 18.92
N PHE A 288 0.77 26.30 18.98
CA PHE A 288 0.67 24.92 19.45
C PHE A 288 0.44 24.82 20.98
N LYS A 289 -0.58 25.48 21.51
CA LYS A 289 -0.90 25.45 22.95
C LYS A 289 -1.22 24.05 23.46
N ASN A 290 -1.72 23.16 22.59
CA ASN A 290 -2.11 21.79 22.91
C ASN A 290 -1.25 20.74 22.19
N GLY A 291 -0.23 21.12 21.41
CA GLY A 291 0.64 20.21 20.69
C GLY A 291 1.45 19.31 21.61
N ASP A 292 1.76 18.08 21.13
CA ASP A 292 2.61 17.19 21.90
C ASP A 292 4.04 17.75 22.04
N GLU A 293 4.74 17.32 23.08
CA GLU A 293 6.11 17.79 23.35
C GLU A 293 7.11 17.40 22.25
N LYS A 294 6.84 16.34 21.48
CA LYS A 294 7.71 15.91 20.36
C LYS A 294 7.64 16.89 19.20
N THR A 295 6.44 17.36 18.86
CA THR A 295 6.24 18.35 17.78
C THR A 295 6.83 19.69 18.17
N LYS A 296 6.65 20.14 19.42
CA LYS A 296 7.31 21.33 19.93
C LYS A 296 8.82 21.19 19.88
N GLN A 297 9.37 20.07 20.31
CA GLN A 297 10.80 19.80 20.24
C GLN A 297 11.30 19.76 18.80
N TYR A 298 10.59 19.14 17.87
CA TYR A 298 10.94 19.13 16.44
C TYR A 298 11.02 20.56 15.87
N LEU A 299 10.05 21.42 16.17
CA LEU A 299 10.04 22.81 15.73
C LEU A 299 11.18 23.63 16.37
N LEU A 300 11.46 23.37 17.66
CA LEU A 300 12.60 23.98 18.36
C LEU A 300 13.94 23.55 17.77
N ASP A 301 14.12 22.28 17.45
CA ASP A 301 15.34 21.75 16.83
C ASP A 301 15.57 22.35 15.45
N LYS A 302 14.50 22.57 14.67
CA LYS A 302 14.56 23.29 13.39
C LYS A 302 14.98 24.75 13.60
N GLN A 303 14.45 25.43 14.62
CA GLN A 303 14.82 26.78 14.98
C GLN A 303 16.32 26.92 15.33
N TYR A 304 16.89 25.92 16.02
CA TYR A 304 18.33 25.92 16.35
C TYR A 304 19.23 25.68 15.12
N ASN A 305 18.79 24.84 14.18
CA ASN A 305 19.56 24.57 12.95
C ASN A 305 19.55 25.74 11.94
N LEU A 306 18.67 26.73 12.10
CA LEU A 306 18.67 27.97 11.30
C LEU A 306 19.70 29.00 11.79
N ASN A 307 20.39 28.75 12.90
CA ASN A 307 21.41 29.62 13.48
C ASN A 307 22.87 29.18 13.17
N ASP A 308 23.08 28.08 12.47
CA ASP A 308 24.35 27.58 11.96
C ASP A 308 24.46 27.83 10.43
#